data_ca6187056119acd3fff00c57a81c2153
#
_entry.id   ca6187056119acd3fff00c57a81c2153
#
_cell.length_a   1.000
_cell.length_b   1.000
_cell.length_c   1.000
_cell.angle_alpha   90.00
_cell.angle_beta   90.00
_cell.angle_gamma   90.00
#
_symmetry.space_group_name_H-M   'P 1'
#
loop_
_entity.id
_entity.type
_entity.pdbx_description
1 polymer ?
#
loop_
_entity_poly.entity_id
_entity_poly.type
_entity_poly.pdbx_seq_one_letter_code
_entity_poly.pdbx_strand_id
1 'polypeptide(L)'
;MSAAAPKTPDKSGTRLKTRKPTGIVPWPLVLIEGEEGAGKTFSAAEFSASEKIGQMYWIDLDEGSADEYAAIPGADYLIIEHDGSYRDILEQIEAVHAEARRAALAGEPPVVLTIDSGSALWRMLTNWTHERARRTRKNKALLLADPDAAVDIGMNLWNDSVERWARVMWLLRTLPGIAIVLARGKQISALDDNGTPIKGKTEWRVQGHKDLGFDSTVWVRLRRDEEPQIIKARSLRLRVEKKRPLRLPEFAIETLVFDMLGCSQDSQPRVMPALAGDRVQPWLERIAIVSDRDELAGMWRYIGGSDVNLSRDEVLTVRAEIERRAAEIENPQEEMGGSPRTDAEKLRAAADRKSAADADRDARADAAFSEAVSG
;
A
#
# COMPACT_ATOMS: atom_id res chain seq x y z
N MET A 1 -4.32 -66.00 26.79
CA MET A 1 -5.00 -64.71 26.67
C MET A 1 -3.95 -63.71 26.22
N SER A 2 -3.93 -63.37 24.92
CA SER A 2 -2.95 -62.44 24.34
C SER A 2 -3.52 -61.04 24.42
N ALA A 3 -2.82 -60.15 25.11
CA ALA A 3 -3.20 -58.73 25.24
C ALA A 3 -2.87 -58.04 23.93
N ALA A 4 -3.88 -57.44 23.30
CA ALA A 4 -3.72 -56.61 22.11
C ALA A 4 -2.96 -55.32 22.44
N ALA A 5 -1.91 -55.00 21.64
CA ALA A 5 -1.17 -53.74 21.75
C ALA A 5 -2.06 -52.52 21.45
N PRO A 6 -1.85 -51.40 22.15
CA PRO A 6 -2.63 -50.20 21.93
C PRO A 6 -2.31 -49.62 20.52
N LYS A 7 -3.35 -49.37 19.74
CA LYS A 7 -3.25 -48.68 18.45
C LYS A 7 -2.73 -47.27 18.63
N THR A 8 -1.61 -46.96 18.02
CA THR A 8 -1.08 -45.57 17.90
C THR A 8 -2.12 -44.68 17.21
N PRO A 9 -2.42 -43.49 17.69
CA PRO A 9 -3.34 -42.59 17.01
C PRO A 9 -2.76 -42.11 15.69
N ASP A 10 -3.54 -42.24 14.65
CA ASP A 10 -3.24 -41.77 13.30
C ASP A 10 -3.03 -40.25 13.32
N LYS A 11 -1.82 -39.77 12.99
CA LYS A 11 -1.41 -38.38 13.00
C LYS A 11 -1.61 -37.64 11.67
N SER A 12 -2.41 -38.17 10.76
CA SER A 12 -2.56 -37.58 9.41
C SER A 12 -3.94 -37.06 9.07
N GLY A 13 -4.49 -36.23 9.92
CA GLY A 13 -5.73 -35.49 9.61
C GLY A 13 -5.51 -33.97 9.58
N THR A 14 -5.23 -33.38 8.41
CA THR A 14 -5.30 -31.92 8.26
C THR A 14 -6.69 -31.44 8.64
N ARG A 15 -6.82 -30.79 9.80
CA ARG A 15 -8.12 -30.28 10.29
C ARG A 15 -8.57 -29.14 9.39
N LEU A 16 -9.75 -29.27 8.79
CA LEU A 16 -10.36 -28.21 7.99
C LEU A 16 -10.55 -26.93 8.84
N LYS A 17 -9.96 -25.82 8.39
CA LYS A 17 -10.10 -24.49 9.02
C LYS A 17 -11.18 -23.71 8.29
N THR A 18 -12.28 -23.40 8.97
CA THR A 18 -13.42 -22.69 8.38
C THR A 18 -13.92 -21.58 9.32
N ARG A 19 -14.52 -20.55 8.73
CA ARG A 19 -15.29 -19.52 9.43
C ARG A 19 -16.61 -19.24 8.71
N LYS A 20 -17.60 -18.71 9.43
CA LYS A 20 -18.82 -18.20 8.82
C LYS A 20 -18.56 -16.82 8.17
N PRO A 21 -19.23 -16.48 7.04
CA PRO A 21 -19.26 -15.12 6.52
C PRO A 21 -19.87 -14.17 7.55
N THR A 22 -19.35 -12.93 7.61
CA THR A 22 -19.84 -11.92 8.58
C THR A 22 -21.12 -11.24 8.13
N GLY A 23 -21.34 -11.10 6.80
CA GLY A 23 -22.45 -10.32 6.25
C GLY A 23 -22.28 -8.79 6.39
N ILE A 24 -21.20 -8.33 7.01
CA ILE A 24 -20.92 -6.90 7.25
C ILE A 24 -20.42 -6.26 5.95
N VAL A 25 -20.81 -5.00 5.70
CA VAL A 25 -20.28 -4.19 4.60
C VAL A 25 -18.84 -3.82 4.92
N PRO A 26 -17.87 -4.24 4.10
CA PRO A 26 -16.47 -3.91 4.37
C PRO A 26 -16.15 -2.47 3.96
N TRP A 27 -15.14 -1.87 4.60
CA TRP A 27 -14.56 -0.61 4.15
C TRP A 27 -14.14 -0.69 2.68
N PRO A 28 -14.39 0.35 1.88
CA PRO A 28 -14.17 0.30 0.45
C PRO A 28 -12.75 0.70 0.04
N LEU A 29 -12.29 0.14 -1.08
CA LEU A 29 -11.29 0.76 -1.94
C LEU A 29 -12.03 1.46 -3.07
N VAL A 30 -12.03 2.79 -3.06
CA VAL A 30 -12.64 3.66 -4.05
C VAL A 30 -11.61 4.00 -5.12
N LEU A 31 -11.87 3.65 -6.37
CA LEU A 31 -11.11 4.10 -7.52
C LEU A 31 -11.87 5.25 -8.18
N ILE A 32 -11.22 6.41 -8.28
CA ILE A 32 -11.73 7.55 -9.03
C ILE A 32 -10.78 7.79 -10.21
N GLU A 33 -11.25 7.51 -11.41
CA GLU A 33 -10.46 7.70 -12.61
C GLU A 33 -11.08 8.77 -13.52
N GLY A 34 -10.24 9.40 -14.32
CA GLY A 34 -10.71 10.39 -15.27
C GLY A 34 -9.60 11.15 -15.95
N GLU A 35 -10.00 12.01 -16.86
CA GLU A 35 -9.09 12.91 -17.57
C GLU A 35 -8.56 14.03 -16.66
N GLU A 36 -7.60 14.75 -17.16
CA GLU A 36 -7.05 15.93 -16.49
C GLU A 36 -8.14 17.00 -16.28
N GLY A 37 -8.13 17.63 -15.10
CA GLY A 37 -9.11 18.68 -14.77
C GLY A 37 -10.55 18.19 -14.60
N ALA A 38 -10.79 16.87 -14.49
CA ALA A 38 -12.13 16.32 -14.26
C ALA A 38 -12.58 16.34 -12.78
N GLY A 39 -11.82 16.94 -11.87
CA GLY A 39 -12.19 17.12 -10.47
C GLY A 39 -11.87 15.95 -9.53
N LYS A 40 -11.00 15.02 -9.92
CA LYS A 40 -10.62 13.87 -9.07
C LYS A 40 -10.04 14.29 -7.73
N THR A 41 -8.98 15.08 -7.74
CA THR A 41 -8.28 15.60 -6.57
C THR A 41 -9.20 16.50 -5.74
N PHE A 42 -9.96 17.37 -6.40
CA PHE A 42 -10.97 18.23 -5.76
C PHE A 42 -11.98 17.40 -4.95
N SER A 43 -12.58 16.36 -5.55
CA SER A 43 -13.59 15.52 -4.87
C SER A 43 -13.01 14.79 -3.65
N ALA A 44 -11.74 14.37 -3.71
CA ALA A 44 -11.08 13.73 -2.58
C ALA A 44 -10.76 14.72 -1.47
N ALA A 45 -10.30 15.92 -1.81
CA ALA A 45 -10.04 17.00 -0.84
C ALA A 45 -11.35 17.49 -0.18
N GLU A 46 -12.43 17.65 -0.94
CA GLU A 46 -13.75 17.98 -0.41
C GLU A 46 -14.24 16.91 0.59
N PHE A 47 -13.99 15.64 0.31
CA PHE A 47 -14.38 14.55 1.21
C PHE A 47 -13.66 14.62 2.56
N SER A 48 -12.48 15.24 2.66
CA SER A 48 -11.78 15.41 3.93
C SER A 48 -12.52 16.29 4.93
N ALA A 49 -13.45 17.14 4.46
CA ALA A 49 -14.31 17.97 5.30
C ALA A 49 -15.48 17.21 5.95
N SER A 50 -15.63 15.90 5.68
CA SER A 50 -16.74 15.10 6.21
C SER A 50 -16.57 14.82 7.69
N GLU A 51 -17.60 15.10 8.50
CA GLU A 51 -17.63 14.73 9.93
C GLU A 51 -17.76 13.20 10.17
N LYS A 52 -18.01 12.41 9.10
CA LYS A 52 -18.18 10.94 9.19
C LYS A 52 -16.85 10.18 9.14
N ILE A 53 -15.75 10.86 8.87
CA ILE A 53 -14.42 10.27 8.78
C ILE A 53 -13.50 10.78 9.89
N GLY A 54 -12.44 10.01 10.17
CA GLY A 54 -11.30 10.44 10.97
C GLY A 54 -10.25 11.14 10.10
N GLN A 55 -9.01 11.13 10.55
CA GLN A 55 -7.92 11.78 9.82
C GLN A 55 -7.77 11.20 8.41
N MET A 56 -7.69 12.08 7.42
CA MET A 56 -7.31 11.73 6.07
C MET A 56 -5.80 11.94 5.89
N TYR A 57 -5.15 10.92 5.35
CA TYR A 57 -3.75 10.94 4.93
C TYR A 57 -3.66 10.91 3.41
N TRP A 58 -2.74 11.70 2.83
CA TRP A 58 -2.61 11.87 1.40
C TRP A 58 -1.17 11.59 0.94
N ILE A 59 -1.02 10.67 0.03
CA ILE A 59 0.24 10.43 -0.68
C ILE A 59 0.12 11.04 -2.08
N ASP A 60 0.82 12.17 -2.29
CA ASP A 60 0.89 12.84 -3.59
C ASP A 60 2.15 12.40 -4.34
N LEU A 61 1.96 11.75 -5.48
CA LEU A 61 3.04 11.11 -6.26
C LEU A 61 3.35 11.84 -7.57
N ASP A 62 2.56 12.82 -7.98
CA ASP A 62 2.63 13.23 -9.38
C ASP A 62 2.55 14.75 -9.62
N GLU A 63 1.64 15.47 -9.00
CA GLU A 63 1.29 16.82 -9.43
C GLU A 63 1.47 17.89 -8.36
N GLY A 64 1.65 17.52 -7.09
CA GLY A 64 1.76 18.49 -5.98
C GLY A 64 0.48 19.30 -5.78
N SER A 65 -0.65 18.86 -6.35
CA SER A 65 -1.90 19.63 -6.35
C SER A 65 -2.64 19.56 -5.01
N ALA A 66 -2.26 18.63 -4.13
CA ALA A 66 -2.89 18.48 -2.82
C ALA A 66 -2.73 19.74 -1.95
N ASP A 67 -1.60 20.43 -2.03
CA ASP A 67 -1.39 21.67 -1.27
C ASP A 67 -2.41 22.78 -1.64
N GLU A 68 -2.74 22.91 -2.92
CA GLU A 68 -3.65 23.95 -3.40
C GLU A 68 -5.08 23.73 -2.92
N TYR A 69 -5.53 22.48 -2.86
CA TYR A 69 -6.89 22.13 -2.43
C TYR A 69 -7.12 22.22 -0.92
N ALA A 70 -6.09 22.42 -0.12
CA ALA A 70 -6.23 22.76 1.30
C ALA A 70 -7.01 24.06 1.55
N ALA A 71 -7.18 24.90 0.52
CA ALA A 71 -8.01 26.10 0.55
C ALA A 71 -9.54 25.81 0.49
N ILE A 72 -9.96 24.57 0.25
CA ILE A 72 -11.38 24.19 0.29
C ILE A 72 -11.91 24.36 1.72
N PRO A 73 -13.04 25.05 1.94
CA PRO A 73 -13.58 25.24 3.28
C PRO A 73 -13.84 23.92 4.00
N GLY A 74 -13.25 23.76 5.18
CA GLY A 74 -13.37 22.54 5.99
C GLY A 74 -12.47 21.39 5.58
N ALA A 75 -11.67 21.51 4.51
CA ALA A 75 -10.72 20.48 4.15
C ALA A 75 -9.71 20.22 5.28
N ASP A 76 -9.58 18.96 5.68
CA ASP A 76 -8.70 18.52 6.76
C ASP A 76 -8.01 17.21 6.37
N TYR A 77 -6.80 17.30 5.82
CA TYR A 77 -5.96 16.17 5.47
C TYR A 77 -4.49 16.47 5.69
N LEU A 78 -3.72 15.43 5.94
CA LEU A 78 -2.27 15.50 6.11
C LEU A 78 -1.58 14.90 4.89
N ILE A 79 -0.70 15.69 4.26
CA ILE A 79 0.14 15.20 3.15
C ILE A 79 1.32 14.47 3.76
N ILE A 80 1.52 13.23 3.33
CA ILE A 80 2.63 12.39 3.74
C ILE A 80 3.87 12.78 2.95
N GLU A 81 4.90 13.24 3.65
CA GLU A 81 6.22 13.47 3.06
C GLU A 81 6.92 12.12 2.76
N HIS A 82 7.53 12.00 1.58
CA HIS A 82 8.26 10.82 1.16
C HIS A 82 9.45 11.18 0.25
N ASP A 83 10.46 10.31 0.19
CA ASP A 83 11.66 10.50 -0.64
C ASP A 83 11.46 10.10 -2.12
N GLY A 84 10.26 9.69 -2.49
CA GLY A 84 9.90 9.21 -3.83
C GLY A 84 10.31 7.76 -4.11
N SER A 85 10.89 7.05 -3.16
CA SER A 85 11.18 5.63 -3.30
C SER A 85 9.96 4.77 -2.98
N TYR A 86 9.85 3.63 -3.68
CA TYR A 86 8.81 2.64 -3.36
C TYR A 86 8.88 2.18 -1.89
N ARG A 87 10.08 2.06 -1.35
CA ARG A 87 10.29 1.56 0.01
C ARG A 87 9.66 2.51 1.03
N ASP A 88 9.98 3.78 0.92
CA ASP A 88 9.45 4.79 1.83
C ASP A 88 7.93 4.90 1.69
N ILE A 89 7.41 4.97 0.46
CA ILE A 89 5.96 4.99 0.21
C ILE A 89 5.26 3.77 0.82
N LEU A 90 5.84 2.57 0.71
CA LEU A 90 5.27 1.37 1.33
C LEU A 90 5.27 1.46 2.86
N GLU A 91 6.38 1.92 3.47
CA GLU A 91 6.49 2.13 4.92
C GLU A 91 5.45 3.15 5.41
N GLN A 92 5.20 4.22 4.66
CA GLN A 92 4.15 5.19 4.98
C GLN A 92 2.73 4.59 4.87
N ILE A 93 2.46 3.79 3.85
CA ILE A 93 1.17 3.07 3.72
C ILE A 93 0.96 2.11 4.90
N GLU A 94 2.01 1.41 5.32
CA GLU A 94 1.98 0.51 6.48
C GLU A 94 1.75 1.27 7.79
N ALA A 95 2.35 2.46 7.94
CA ALA A 95 2.12 3.33 9.09
C ALA A 95 0.66 3.82 9.16
N VAL A 96 0.08 4.25 8.04
CA VAL A 96 -1.34 4.63 7.98
C VAL A 96 -2.25 3.42 8.26
N HIS A 97 -1.88 2.23 7.78
CA HIS A 97 -2.62 1.00 8.07
C HIS A 97 -2.61 0.67 9.57
N ALA A 98 -1.49 0.89 10.26
CA ALA A 98 -1.37 0.72 11.71
C ALA A 98 -2.22 1.75 12.46
N GLU A 99 -2.19 3.03 12.04
CA GLU A 99 -3.02 4.08 12.61
C GLU A 99 -4.52 3.82 12.41
N ALA A 100 -4.93 3.40 11.23
CA ALA A 100 -6.32 3.02 10.96
C ALA A 100 -6.78 1.85 11.86
N ARG A 101 -5.88 0.92 12.17
CA ARG A 101 -6.17 -0.17 13.13
C ARG A 101 -6.33 0.36 14.54
N ARG A 102 -5.46 1.28 14.98
CA ARG A 102 -5.56 1.95 16.28
C ARG A 102 -6.91 2.66 16.42
N ALA A 103 -7.26 3.49 15.44
CA ALA A 103 -8.51 4.24 15.41
C ALA A 103 -9.73 3.32 15.46
N ALA A 104 -9.74 2.25 14.66
CA ALA A 104 -10.82 1.27 14.67
C ALA A 104 -10.98 0.55 16.01
N LEU A 105 -9.87 0.20 16.69
CA LEU A 105 -9.91 -0.41 18.04
C LEU A 105 -10.39 0.58 19.09
N ALA A 106 -10.13 1.86 18.93
CA ALA A 106 -10.61 2.94 19.81
C ALA A 106 -12.07 3.33 19.55
N GLY A 107 -12.71 2.79 18.49
CA GLY A 107 -14.06 3.18 18.08
C GLY A 107 -14.15 4.59 17.49
N GLU A 108 -13.03 5.11 17.00
CA GLU A 108 -12.94 6.41 16.32
C GLU A 108 -13.50 6.31 14.89
N PRO A 109 -13.85 7.45 14.26
CA PRO A 109 -14.24 7.48 12.86
C PRO A 109 -13.15 6.89 11.94
N PRO A 110 -13.52 6.32 10.77
CA PRO A 110 -12.60 5.63 9.90
C PRO A 110 -11.51 6.55 9.34
N VAL A 111 -10.26 6.16 9.48
CA VAL A 111 -9.13 6.80 8.80
C VAL A 111 -9.30 6.67 7.29
N VAL A 112 -8.88 7.70 6.56
CA VAL A 112 -8.88 7.70 5.09
C VAL A 112 -7.45 7.75 4.57
N LEU A 113 -7.12 6.91 3.59
CA LEU A 113 -5.86 6.99 2.84
C LEU A 113 -6.15 7.28 1.38
N THR A 114 -5.64 8.42 0.90
CA THR A 114 -5.73 8.82 -0.51
C THR A 114 -4.37 8.67 -1.18
N ILE A 115 -4.33 8.01 -2.35
CA ILE A 115 -3.16 7.92 -3.23
C ILE A 115 -3.43 8.69 -4.51
N ASP A 116 -2.72 9.76 -4.74
CA ASP A 116 -2.77 10.60 -5.93
C ASP A 116 -1.39 10.60 -6.62
N SER A 117 -1.17 9.76 -7.61
CA SER A 117 -2.14 8.88 -8.23
C SER A 117 -1.64 7.42 -8.31
N GLY A 118 -2.56 6.48 -8.36
CA GLY A 118 -2.25 5.07 -8.66
C GLY A 118 -1.59 4.90 -10.04
N SER A 119 -1.84 5.83 -10.97
CA SER A 119 -1.14 5.88 -12.26
C SER A 119 0.35 6.20 -12.11
N ALA A 120 0.68 7.16 -11.24
CA ALA A 120 2.05 7.52 -10.93
C ALA A 120 2.77 6.41 -10.17
N LEU A 121 2.10 5.78 -9.20
CA LEU A 121 2.63 4.64 -8.47
C LEU A 121 3.02 3.49 -9.42
N TRP A 122 2.15 3.14 -10.38
CA TRP A 122 2.47 2.10 -11.35
C TRP A 122 3.61 2.53 -12.29
N ARG A 123 3.62 3.78 -12.74
CA ARG A 123 4.71 4.33 -13.56
C ARG A 123 6.06 4.27 -12.80
N MET A 124 6.08 4.59 -11.52
CA MET A 124 7.27 4.48 -10.68
C MET A 124 7.79 3.04 -10.62
N LEU A 125 6.92 2.05 -10.43
CA LEU A 125 7.30 0.63 -10.43
C LEU A 125 7.83 0.17 -11.79
N THR A 126 7.22 0.60 -12.90
CA THR A 126 7.71 0.27 -14.25
C THR A 126 9.05 0.93 -14.53
N ASN A 127 9.25 2.19 -14.14
CA ASN A 127 10.54 2.88 -14.26
C ASN A 127 11.63 2.17 -13.44
N TRP A 128 11.31 1.77 -12.21
CA TRP A 128 12.23 0.96 -11.40
C TRP A 128 12.62 -0.34 -12.11
N THR A 129 11.69 -1.02 -12.78
CA THR A 129 11.97 -2.24 -13.56
C THR A 129 12.98 -1.94 -14.69
N HIS A 130 12.77 -0.87 -15.44
CA HIS A 130 13.67 -0.44 -16.50
C HIS A 130 15.07 -0.11 -15.97
N GLU A 131 15.16 0.67 -14.90
CA GLU A 131 16.43 1.02 -14.27
C GLU A 131 17.18 -0.21 -13.74
N ARG A 132 16.44 -1.14 -13.14
CA ARG A 132 17.03 -2.41 -12.67
C ARG A 132 17.55 -3.24 -13.83
N ALA A 133 16.81 -3.31 -14.93
CA ALA A 133 17.24 -4.02 -16.15
C ALA A 133 18.53 -3.43 -16.75
N ARG A 134 18.65 -2.09 -16.79
CA ARG A 134 19.87 -1.38 -17.24
C ARG A 134 21.11 -1.76 -16.44
N ARG A 135 20.96 -2.05 -15.14
CA ARG A 135 22.05 -2.40 -14.23
C ARG A 135 22.46 -3.87 -14.29
N THR A 136 21.75 -4.72 -15.05
CA THR A 136 22.17 -6.12 -15.23
C THR A 136 23.47 -6.20 -16.00
N ARG A 137 24.31 -7.21 -15.73
CA ARG A 137 25.63 -7.39 -16.38
C ARG A 137 25.54 -7.36 -17.92
N LYS A 138 24.54 -8.05 -18.48
CA LYS A 138 24.29 -8.10 -19.94
C LYS A 138 24.00 -6.72 -20.50
N ASN A 139 23.02 -6.03 -19.93
CA ASN A 139 22.56 -4.74 -20.44
C ASN A 139 23.57 -3.63 -20.17
N LYS A 140 24.31 -3.68 -19.06
CA LYS A 140 25.40 -2.72 -18.79
C LYS A 140 26.49 -2.80 -19.84
N ALA A 141 26.90 -3.99 -20.26
CA ALA A 141 27.89 -4.17 -21.33
C ALA A 141 27.34 -3.65 -22.69
N LEU A 142 26.06 -3.90 -22.99
CA LEU A 142 25.41 -3.41 -24.20
C LEU A 142 25.38 -1.86 -24.22
N LEU A 143 24.97 -1.22 -23.14
CA LEU A 143 24.84 0.23 -23.04
C LEU A 143 26.20 0.94 -23.01
N LEU A 144 27.28 0.26 -22.62
CA LEU A 144 28.65 0.78 -22.73
C LEU A 144 29.13 0.82 -24.21
N ALA A 145 28.66 -0.12 -25.02
CA ALA A 145 28.97 -0.15 -26.45
C ALA A 145 28.06 0.79 -27.27
N ASP A 146 26.80 0.89 -26.89
CA ASP A 146 25.79 1.76 -27.52
C ASP A 146 24.82 2.29 -26.44
N PRO A 147 24.95 3.56 -26.00
CA PRO A 147 24.09 4.16 -24.98
C PRO A 147 22.61 4.17 -25.32
N ASP A 148 22.25 4.14 -26.62
CA ASP A 148 20.87 4.16 -27.11
C ASP A 148 20.31 2.76 -27.42
N ALA A 149 21.09 1.71 -27.12
CA ALA A 149 20.65 0.34 -27.34
C ALA A 149 19.39 -0.02 -26.60
N ALA A 150 18.50 -0.77 -27.24
CA ALA A 150 17.30 -1.29 -26.61
C ALA A 150 17.66 -2.31 -25.51
N VAL A 151 17.18 -2.07 -24.30
CA VAL A 151 17.43 -2.90 -23.13
C VAL A 151 16.39 -4.00 -23.02
N ASP A 152 16.85 -5.25 -22.96
CA ASP A 152 16.01 -6.41 -22.71
C ASP A 152 15.64 -6.51 -21.20
N ILE A 153 14.34 -6.60 -20.90
CA ILE A 153 13.81 -6.66 -19.55
C ILE A 153 13.34 -8.08 -19.25
N GLY A 154 14.04 -8.75 -18.36
CA GLY A 154 13.66 -10.11 -17.94
C GLY A 154 12.31 -10.16 -17.23
N MET A 155 11.56 -11.25 -17.42
CA MET A 155 10.25 -11.47 -16.80
C MET A 155 10.30 -11.44 -15.27
N ASN A 156 11.40 -11.86 -14.66
CA ASN A 156 11.60 -11.80 -13.21
C ASN A 156 11.50 -10.37 -12.68
N LEU A 157 12.04 -9.38 -13.39
CA LEU A 157 11.95 -7.98 -12.98
C LEU A 157 10.52 -7.42 -13.11
N TRP A 158 9.78 -7.88 -14.12
CA TRP A 158 8.35 -7.56 -14.22
C TRP A 158 7.54 -8.19 -13.07
N ASN A 159 7.84 -9.44 -12.72
CA ASN A 159 7.20 -10.11 -11.58
C ASN A 159 7.45 -9.36 -10.27
N ASP A 160 8.68 -8.90 -10.03
CA ASP A 160 9.03 -8.07 -8.86
C ASP A 160 8.15 -6.79 -8.78
N SER A 161 7.89 -6.12 -9.92
CA SER A 161 7.03 -4.93 -9.95
C SER A 161 5.56 -5.28 -9.68
N VAL A 162 5.09 -6.42 -10.20
CA VAL A 162 3.72 -6.90 -9.93
C VAL A 162 3.55 -7.29 -8.47
N GLU A 163 4.54 -7.93 -7.85
CA GLU A 163 4.50 -8.26 -6.42
C GLU A 163 4.48 -7.01 -5.54
N ARG A 164 5.28 -6.00 -5.87
CA ARG A 164 5.26 -4.70 -5.19
C ARG A 164 3.91 -4.01 -5.29
N TRP A 165 3.31 -4.01 -6.49
CA TRP A 165 1.96 -3.53 -6.71
C TRP A 165 0.94 -4.30 -5.88
N ALA A 166 1.01 -5.64 -5.90
CA ALA A 166 0.11 -6.51 -5.16
C ALA A 166 0.18 -6.26 -3.64
N ARG A 167 1.38 -5.96 -3.10
CA ARG A 167 1.56 -5.61 -1.68
C ARG A 167 0.81 -4.34 -1.32
N VAL A 168 0.96 -3.27 -2.10
CA VAL A 168 0.23 -2.01 -1.88
C VAL A 168 -1.28 -2.26 -1.97
N MET A 169 -1.74 -2.94 -3.02
CA MET A 169 -3.17 -3.22 -3.19
C MET A 169 -3.75 -4.08 -2.07
N TRP A 170 -2.95 -5.00 -1.53
CA TRP A 170 -3.36 -5.79 -0.37
C TRP A 170 -3.57 -4.91 0.87
N LEU A 171 -2.63 -4.01 1.18
CA LEU A 171 -2.75 -3.05 2.29
C LEU A 171 -3.98 -2.15 2.13
N LEU A 172 -4.19 -1.59 0.94
CA LEU A 172 -5.36 -0.73 0.68
C LEU A 172 -6.69 -1.48 0.81
N ARG A 173 -6.74 -2.75 0.39
CA ARG A 173 -7.97 -3.58 0.46
C ARG A 173 -8.26 -4.11 1.85
N THR A 174 -7.25 -4.20 2.70
CA THR A 174 -7.38 -4.65 4.10
C THR A 174 -7.32 -3.51 5.09
N LEU A 175 -7.24 -2.25 4.63
CA LEU A 175 -7.25 -1.08 5.49
C LEU A 175 -8.50 -1.09 6.38
N PRO A 176 -8.36 -0.94 7.70
CA PRO A 176 -9.51 -0.75 8.61
C PRO A 176 -10.05 0.68 8.54
N GLY A 177 -10.31 1.14 7.34
CA GLY A 177 -10.72 2.49 6.97
C GLY A 177 -11.02 2.58 5.49
N ILE A 178 -11.08 3.79 4.95
CA ILE A 178 -11.45 4.07 3.57
C ILE A 178 -10.17 4.29 2.76
N ALA A 179 -9.97 3.52 1.70
CA ALA A 179 -8.88 3.77 0.76
C ALA A 179 -9.43 4.43 -0.51
N ILE A 180 -8.78 5.49 -0.98
CA ILE A 180 -9.09 6.20 -2.22
C ILE A 180 -7.85 6.15 -3.12
N VAL A 181 -8.04 5.73 -4.36
CA VAL A 181 -6.98 5.78 -5.38
C VAL A 181 -7.49 6.63 -6.53
N LEU A 182 -6.81 7.73 -6.78
CA LEU A 182 -7.03 8.56 -7.95
C LEU A 182 -6.20 8.00 -9.10
N ALA A 183 -6.77 7.99 -10.31
CA ALA A 183 -6.07 7.46 -11.47
C ALA A 183 -6.39 8.29 -12.72
N ARG A 184 -5.41 8.37 -13.62
CA ARG A 184 -5.60 8.96 -14.93
C ARG A 184 -6.35 7.99 -15.83
N GLY A 185 -7.29 8.49 -16.61
CA GLY A 185 -7.95 7.77 -17.68
C GLY A 185 -7.53 8.31 -19.04
N LYS A 186 -7.56 7.46 -20.04
CA LYS A 186 -7.34 7.88 -21.44
C LYS A 186 -8.24 7.13 -22.39
N GLN A 187 -8.56 7.80 -23.48
CA GLN A 187 -9.23 7.19 -24.61
C GLN A 187 -8.20 6.48 -25.48
N ILE A 188 -8.45 5.23 -25.81
CA ILE A 188 -7.62 4.42 -26.69
C ILE A 188 -8.48 3.83 -27.81
N SER A 189 -7.87 3.39 -28.90
CA SER A 189 -8.59 2.63 -29.94
C SER A 189 -9.13 1.34 -29.36
N ALA A 190 -10.42 1.06 -29.60
CA ALA A 190 -10.99 -0.24 -29.28
C ALA A 190 -10.34 -1.33 -30.12
N LEU A 191 -10.07 -2.48 -29.53
CA LEU A 191 -9.46 -3.62 -30.22
C LEU A 191 -10.54 -4.67 -30.51
N ASP A 192 -10.39 -5.39 -31.62
CA ASP A 192 -11.17 -6.59 -31.92
C ASP A 192 -10.64 -7.81 -31.13
N ASP A 193 -11.25 -8.96 -31.31
CA ASP A 193 -10.87 -10.22 -30.64
C ASP A 193 -9.45 -10.71 -31.02
N ASN A 194 -8.89 -10.19 -32.10
CA ASN A 194 -7.53 -10.48 -32.56
C ASN A 194 -6.50 -9.43 -32.07
N GLY A 195 -6.95 -8.41 -31.33
CA GLY A 195 -6.10 -7.33 -30.85
C GLY A 195 -5.83 -6.24 -31.90
N THR A 196 -6.59 -6.20 -33.00
CA THR A 196 -6.45 -5.20 -34.06
C THR A 196 -7.34 -3.99 -33.75
N PRO A 197 -6.83 -2.73 -33.92
CA PRO A 197 -7.62 -1.54 -33.71
C PRO A 197 -8.84 -1.46 -34.63
N ILE A 198 -10.03 -1.29 -34.04
CA ILE A 198 -11.28 -1.10 -34.80
C ILE A 198 -11.36 0.37 -35.24
N LYS A 199 -11.33 0.62 -36.56
CA LYS A 199 -11.39 1.97 -37.10
C LYS A 199 -12.62 2.76 -36.62
N GLY A 200 -12.37 3.93 -36.03
CA GLY A 200 -13.42 4.83 -35.55
C GLY A 200 -14.08 4.41 -34.25
N LYS A 201 -13.64 3.34 -33.61
CA LYS A 201 -14.11 2.96 -32.26
C LYS A 201 -13.03 3.22 -31.23
N THR A 202 -13.42 3.84 -30.14
CA THR A 202 -12.55 4.10 -28.99
C THR A 202 -13.14 3.50 -27.72
N GLU A 203 -12.29 3.14 -26.80
CA GLU A 203 -12.66 2.76 -25.45
C GLU A 203 -11.89 3.60 -24.44
N TRP A 204 -12.48 3.78 -23.29
CA TRP A 204 -11.84 4.48 -22.20
C TRP A 204 -11.11 3.48 -21.29
N ARG A 205 -9.84 3.73 -20.99
CA ARG A 205 -9.02 2.83 -20.17
C ARG A 205 -8.30 3.60 -19.05
N VAL A 206 -8.32 3.02 -17.84
CA VAL A 206 -7.49 3.51 -16.72
C VAL A 206 -6.02 3.36 -17.05
N GLN A 207 -5.24 4.40 -16.78
CA GLN A 207 -3.78 4.34 -16.83
C GLN A 207 -3.26 3.83 -15.48
N GLY A 208 -2.66 2.65 -15.47
CA GLY A 208 -2.17 2.01 -14.26
C GLY A 208 -2.00 0.51 -14.45
N HIS A 209 -1.84 -0.21 -13.36
CA HIS A 209 -1.84 -1.67 -13.41
C HIS A 209 -3.20 -2.18 -13.92
N LYS A 210 -3.17 -3.20 -14.77
CA LYS A 210 -4.38 -3.75 -15.43
C LYS A 210 -5.48 -4.18 -14.47
N ASP A 211 -5.09 -4.60 -13.25
CA ASP A 211 -6.02 -5.11 -12.24
C ASP A 211 -6.57 -4.03 -11.30
N LEU A 212 -6.14 -2.75 -11.43
CA LEU A 212 -6.57 -1.66 -10.55
C LEU A 212 -8.11 -1.54 -10.50
N GLY A 213 -8.76 -1.56 -11.64
CA GLY A 213 -10.24 -1.55 -11.71
C GLY A 213 -10.86 -2.81 -11.11
N PHE A 214 -10.22 -3.99 -11.24
CA PHE A 214 -10.68 -5.23 -10.65
C PHE A 214 -10.57 -5.22 -9.12
N ASP A 215 -9.48 -4.71 -8.59
CA ASP A 215 -9.20 -4.68 -7.15
C ASP A 215 -10.10 -3.72 -6.39
N SER A 216 -10.54 -2.62 -7.02
CA SER A 216 -11.41 -1.63 -6.38
C SER A 216 -12.75 -2.23 -5.93
N THR A 217 -13.33 -1.69 -4.86
CA THR A 217 -14.69 -1.97 -4.42
C THR A 217 -15.70 -1.27 -5.33
N VAL A 218 -15.44 -0.02 -5.58
CA VAL A 218 -16.20 0.84 -6.48
C VAL A 218 -15.26 1.59 -7.39
N TRP A 219 -15.67 1.75 -8.63
CA TRP A 219 -14.92 2.47 -9.66
C TRP A 219 -15.81 3.57 -10.23
N VAL A 220 -15.41 4.81 -10.00
CA VAL A 220 -16.04 6.02 -10.50
C VAL A 220 -15.20 6.60 -11.63
N ARG A 221 -15.87 7.04 -12.68
CA ARG A 221 -15.30 7.79 -13.80
C ARG A 221 -15.77 9.22 -13.78
N LEU A 222 -14.80 10.15 -13.80
CA LEU A 222 -15.05 11.57 -13.94
C LEU A 222 -14.57 12.04 -15.30
N ARG A 223 -15.44 12.74 -16.04
CA ARG A 223 -15.12 13.39 -17.30
C ARG A 223 -15.56 14.84 -17.26
N ARG A 224 -14.91 15.67 -18.04
CA ARG A 224 -15.19 17.11 -18.09
C ARG A 224 -16.52 17.46 -18.77
N ASP A 225 -16.92 16.61 -19.72
CA ASP A 225 -18.04 16.77 -20.63
C ASP A 225 -19.24 15.82 -20.35
N GLU A 226 -19.10 14.99 -19.33
CA GLU A 226 -20.15 14.02 -18.96
C GLU A 226 -20.38 14.03 -17.45
N GLU A 227 -21.60 13.63 -17.06
CA GLU A 227 -21.89 13.37 -15.65
C GLU A 227 -20.98 12.26 -15.10
N PRO A 228 -20.55 12.35 -13.83
CA PRO A 228 -19.85 11.28 -13.14
C PRO A 228 -20.57 9.95 -13.26
N GLN A 229 -19.83 8.86 -13.41
CA GLN A 229 -20.39 7.54 -13.65
C GLN A 229 -19.75 6.49 -12.73
N ILE A 230 -20.59 5.64 -12.12
CA ILE A 230 -20.08 4.42 -11.48
C ILE A 230 -19.99 3.33 -12.55
N ILE A 231 -18.76 2.92 -12.83
CA ILE A 231 -18.43 1.90 -13.82
C ILE A 231 -18.58 0.50 -13.25
N LYS A 232 -18.26 0.36 -11.96
CA LYS A 232 -18.30 -0.92 -11.24
C LYS A 232 -18.60 -0.68 -9.77
N ALA A 233 -19.39 -1.57 -9.17
CA ALA A 233 -19.52 -1.68 -7.72
C ALA A 233 -19.56 -3.16 -7.31
N ARG A 234 -18.83 -3.50 -6.25
CA ARG A 234 -18.89 -4.79 -5.55
C ARG A 234 -19.69 -4.60 -4.27
N SER A 235 -20.99 -4.50 -4.41
CA SER A 235 -21.92 -4.21 -3.33
C SER A 235 -23.24 -4.94 -3.54
N LEU A 236 -23.90 -5.32 -2.45
CA LEU A 236 -25.27 -5.83 -2.50
C LEU A 236 -26.31 -4.71 -2.61
N ARG A 237 -25.95 -3.49 -2.16
CA ARG A 237 -26.85 -2.32 -2.21
C ARG A 237 -26.79 -1.58 -3.53
N LEU A 238 -25.60 -1.50 -4.14
CA LEU A 238 -25.34 -0.76 -5.37
C LEU A 238 -25.12 -1.72 -6.53
N ARG A 239 -26.09 -1.81 -7.42
CA ARG A 239 -26.01 -2.64 -8.64
C ARG A 239 -25.65 -1.79 -9.84
N VAL A 240 -24.58 -2.16 -10.51
CA VAL A 240 -24.10 -1.54 -11.74
C VAL A 240 -24.09 -2.59 -12.85
N GLU A 241 -24.82 -2.35 -13.92
CA GLU A 241 -24.84 -3.24 -15.08
C GLU A 241 -23.57 -3.04 -15.95
N LYS A 242 -22.99 -4.13 -16.43
CA LYS A 242 -21.71 -4.10 -17.18
C LYS A 242 -21.73 -3.15 -18.40
N LYS A 243 -22.89 -2.98 -19.04
CA LYS A 243 -23.06 -2.14 -20.23
C LYS A 243 -23.80 -0.83 -19.97
N ARG A 244 -24.18 -0.57 -18.73
CA ARG A 244 -24.93 0.62 -18.30
C ARG A 244 -24.33 1.17 -17.01
N PRO A 245 -23.27 2.00 -17.10
CA PRO A 245 -22.76 2.71 -15.94
C PRO A 245 -23.87 3.53 -15.26
N LEU A 246 -23.85 3.59 -13.95
CA LEU A 246 -24.78 4.41 -13.19
C LEU A 246 -24.30 5.86 -13.22
N ARG A 247 -25.11 6.76 -13.76
CA ARG A 247 -24.82 8.20 -13.76
C ARG A 247 -25.12 8.83 -12.40
N LEU A 248 -24.30 9.76 -11.99
CA LEU A 248 -24.42 10.51 -10.75
C LEU A 248 -24.40 12.02 -11.08
N PRO A 249 -25.57 12.66 -11.24
CA PRO A 249 -25.63 14.10 -11.53
C PRO A 249 -24.88 14.95 -10.49
N GLU A 250 -24.95 14.54 -9.23
CA GLU A 250 -24.19 15.10 -8.12
C GLU A 250 -23.31 14.02 -7.52
N PHE A 251 -21.99 14.18 -7.62
CA PHE A 251 -21.04 13.23 -7.11
C PHE A 251 -20.38 13.77 -5.84
N ALA A 252 -20.55 13.04 -4.74
CA ALA A 252 -19.80 13.21 -3.51
C ALA A 252 -19.32 11.85 -3.02
N ILE A 253 -18.06 11.77 -2.59
CA ILE A 253 -17.49 10.52 -2.05
C ILE A 253 -18.21 10.12 -0.76
N GLU A 254 -18.62 11.09 0.05
CA GLU A 254 -19.38 10.83 1.27
C GLU A 254 -20.68 10.06 0.97
N THR A 255 -21.51 10.57 0.05
CA THR A 255 -22.75 9.92 -0.38
C THR A 255 -22.47 8.53 -0.95
N LEU A 256 -21.42 8.41 -1.79
CA LEU A 256 -21.04 7.10 -2.35
C LEU A 256 -20.71 6.08 -1.26
N VAL A 257 -19.89 6.45 -0.28
CA VAL A 257 -19.39 5.53 0.75
C VAL A 257 -20.48 5.19 1.77
N PHE A 258 -21.11 6.19 2.34
CA PHE A 258 -22.01 5.98 3.49
C PHE A 258 -23.45 5.65 3.06
N ASP A 259 -23.97 6.33 2.05
CA ASP A 259 -25.38 6.15 1.67
C ASP A 259 -25.55 5.04 0.60
N MET A 260 -24.74 5.06 -0.46
CA MET A 260 -24.91 4.12 -1.58
C MET A 260 -24.27 2.76 -1.30
N LEU A 261 -23.02 2.70 -0.79
CA LEU A 261 -22.38 1.44 -0.40
C LEU A 261 -22.90 0.96 0.96
N GLY A 262 -23.33 1.88 1.82
CA GLY A 262 -23.84 1.62 3.17
C GLY A 262 -22.77 1.25 4.17
N CYS A 263 -21.60 1.85 4.06
CA CYS A 263 -20.60 1.76 5.10
C CYS A 263 -21.07 2.50 6.36
N SER A 264 -20.67 2.02 7.52
CA SER A 264 -21.04 2.57 8.82
C SER A 264 -19.91 2.30 9.82
N GLN A 265 -20.07 2.74 11.06
CA GLN A 265 -19.13 2.42 12.14
C GLN A 265 -18.96 0.90 12.38
N ASP A 266 -19.94 0.09 11.97
CA ASP A 266 -19.85 -1.37 12.05
C ASP A 266 -19.04 -1.98 10.89
N SER A 267 -18.65 -1.19 9.89
CA SER A 267 -17.85 -1.65 8.76
C SER A 267 -16.48 -2.14 9.23
N GLN A 268 -16.02 -3.22 8.62
CA GLN A 268 -14.76 -3.88 8.99
C GLN A 268 -13.82 -3.99 7.79
N PRO A 269 -12.51 -4.16 8.00
CA PRO A 269 -11.60 -4.43 6.91
C PRO A 269 -11.97 -5.73 6.21
N ARG A 270 -11.60 -5.85 4.92
CA ARG A 270 -11.75 -7.12 4.21
C ARG A 270 -10.84 -8.16 4.80
N VAL A 271 -11.41 -9.34 5.09
CA VAL A 271 -10.62 -10.50 5.49
C VAL A 271 -10.03 -11.13 4.24
N MET A 272 -8.77 -10.90 4.02
CA MET A 272 -7.99 -11.48 2.92
C MET A 272 -6.88 -12.36 3.51
N PRO A 273 -6.51 -13.47 2.83
CA PRO A 273 -5.30 -14.19 3.24
C PRO A 273 -4.08 -13.27 3.09
N ALA A 274 -3.11 -13.43 3.98
CA ALA A 274 -1.81 -12.79 3.80
C ALA A 274 -1.22 -13.18 2.43
N LEU A 275 -0.48 -12.26 1.80
CA LEU A 275 0.18 -12.56 0.55
C LEU A 275 1.17 -13.71 0.77
N ALA A 276 1.25 -14.62 -0.21
CA ALA A 276 2.25 -15.68 -0.18
C ALA A 276 3.64 -15.03 -0.18
N GLY A 277 4.40 -15.23 0.88
CA GLY A 277 5.69 -14.55 1.10
C GLY A 277 5.69 -13.53 2.24
N ASP A 278 4.55 -13.02 2.65
CA ASP A 278 4.46 -12.15 3.83
C ASP A 278 4.35 -13.00 5.10
N ARG A 279 5.47 -13.57 5.48
CA ARG A 279 5.60 -14.41 6.68
C ARG A 279 5.81 -13.58 7.95
N VAL A 280 6.16 -12.32 7.80
CA VAL A 280 6.45 -11.38 8.91
C VAL A 280 5.16 -10.77 9.45
N GLN A 281 4.25 -10.35 8.58
CA GLN A 281 3.04 -9.64 8.95
C GLN A 281 2.18 -10.32 10.04
N PRO A 282 1.93 -11.63 10.01
CA PRO A 282 1.19 -12.31 11.09
C PRO A 282 1.88 -12.21 12.46
N TRP A 283 3.20 -12.10 12.47
CA TRP A 283 3.98 -11.89 13.69
C TRP A 283 3.85 -10.46 14.20
N LEU A 284 3.96 -9.46 13.31
CA LEU A 284 3.79 -8.05 13.66
C LEU A 284 2.39 -7.80 14.26
N GLU A 285 1.36 -8.38 13.64
CA GLU A 285 -0.02 -8.29 14.14
C GLU A 285 -0.20 -8.90 15.51
N ARG A 286 0.46 -10.02 15.76
CA ARG A 286 0.41 -10.65 17.06
C ARG A 286 1.17 -9.85 18.12
N ILE A 287 2.37 -9.34 17.79
CA ILE A 287 3.19 -8.53 18.69
C ILE A 287 2.45 -7.25 19.12
N ALA A 288 1.75 -6.59 18.18
CA ALA A 288 1.04 -5.33 18.43
C ALA A 288 -0.02 -5.43 19.55
N ILE A 289 -0.65 -6.59 19.70
CA ILE A 289 -1.71 -6.81 20.70
C ILE A 289 -1.20 -7.40 22.02
N VAL A 290 0.06 -7.81 22.10
CA VAL A 290 0.64 -8.37 23.34
C VAL A 290 0.88 -7.25 24.34
N SER A 291 0.37 -7.44 25.54
CA SER A 291 0.56 -6.54 26.69
C SER A 291 1.45 -7.15 27.79
N ASP A 292 1.90 -8.38 27.62
CA ASP A 292 2.72 -9.10 28.56
C ASP A 292 4.15 -9.32 28.02
N ARG A 293 5.13 -8.92 28.80
CA ARG A 293 6.55 -9.04 28.45
C ARG A 293 7.02 -10.49 28.39
N ASP A 294 6.50 -11.35 29.25
CA ASP A 294 6.89 -12.78 29.25
C ASP A 294 6.38 -13.48 28.00
N GLU A 295 5.22 -13.09 27.48
CA GLU A 295 4.72 -13.55 26.18
C GLU A 295 5.63 -13.09 25.04
N LEU A 296 6.08 -11.83 25.02
CA LEU A 296 7.05 -11.31 24.03
C LEU A 296 8.38 -12.06 24.10
N ALA A 297 8.88 -12.35 25.31
CA ALA A 297 10.09 -13.15 25.49
C ALA A 297 9.92 -14.61 25.01
N GLY A 298 8.72 -15.16 25.15
CA GLY A 298 8.34 -16.45 24.57
C GLY A 298 8.37 -16.43 23.05
N MET A 299 7.79 -15.40 22.44
CA MET A 299 7.80 -15.21 20.97
C MET A 299 9.22 -15.05 20.44
N TRP A 300 10.07 -14.26 21.12
CA TRP A 300 11.48 -14.08 20.75
C TRP A 300 12.24 -15.40 20.63
N ARG A 301 12.08 -16.27 21.62
CA ARG A 301 12.73 -17.60 21.63
C ARG A 301 12.19 -18.52 20.52
N TYR A 302 10.88 -18.51 20.32
CA TYR A 302 10.21 -19.36 19.34
C TYR A 302 10.59 -19.00 17.90
N ILE A 303 10.67 -17.70 17.57
CA ILE A 303 10.99 -17.21 16.22
C ILE A 303 12.40 -17.65 15.74
N GLY A 304 13.32 -17.88 16.65
CA GLY A 304 14.67 -18.41 16.34
C GLY A 304 14.72 -19.93 16.11
N GLY A 305 13.62 -20.64 16.27
CA GLY A 305 13.55 -22.09 16.15
C GLY A 305 13.47 -22.57 14.70
N SER A 306 13.87 -23.83 14.46
CA SER A 306 13.84 -24.49 13.14
C SER A 306 12.44 -24.68 12.57
N ASP A 307 11.40 -24.59 13.41
CA ASP A 307 10.00 -24.83 13.05
C ASP A 307 9.30 -23.59 12.48
N VAL A 308 9.99 -22.44 12.49
CA VAL A 308 9.49 -21.18 11.96
C VAL A 308 10.05 -20.95 10.55
N ASN A 309 9.17 -20.96 9.57
CA ASN A 309 9.55 -20.76 8.16
C ASN A 309 9.77 -19.25 7.85
N LEU A 310 10.73 -18.62 8.54
CA LEU A 310 11.20 -17.26 8.29
C LEU A 310 12.66 -17.28 7.84
N SER A 311 13.02 -16.41 6.92
CA SER A 311 14.40 -16.14 6.55
C SER A 311 15.13 -15.43 7.69
N ARG A 312 16.46 -15.36 7.63
CA ARG A 312 17.27 -14.64 8.63
C ARG A 312 16.88 -13.16 8.77
N ASP A 313 16.62 -12.51 7.66
CA ASP A 313 16.24 -11.07 7.63
C ASP A 313 14.83 -10.87 8.18
N GLU A 314 13.89 -11.77 7.85
CA GLU A 314 12.54 -11.79 8.42
C GLU A 314 12.56 -12.01 9.94
N VAL A 315 13.41 -12.90 10.44
CA VAL A 315 13.61 -13.09 11.89
C VAL A 315 14.14 -11.84 12.56
N LEU A 316 15.10 -11.14 11.95
CA LEU A 316 15.62 -9.88 12.49
C LEU A 316 14.53 -8.80 12.55
N THR A 317 13.71 -8.68 11.52
CA THR A 317 12.59 -7.73 11.47
C THR A 317 11.58 -8.00 12.59
N VAL A 318 11.16 -9.24 12.76
CA VAL A 318 10.19 -9.60 13.81
C VAL A 318 10.79 -9.40 15.20
N ARG A 319 12.07 -9.69 15.39
CA ARG A 319 12.76 -9.46 16.68
C ARG A 319 12.86 -7.98 17.03
N ALA A 320 13.19 -7.13 16.06
CA ALA A 320 13.23 -5.68 16.27
C ALA A 320 11.86 -5.15 16.74
N GLU A 321 10.77 -5.66 16.17
CA GLU A 321 9.43 -5.28 16.61
C GLU A 321 9.08 -5.78 18.01
N ILE A 322 9.51 -6.99 18.39
CA ILE A 322 9.37 -7.49 19.77
C ILE A 322 10.11 -6.59 20.76
N GLU A 323 11.35 -6.17 20.41
CA GLU A 323 12.13 -5.26 21.27
C GLU A 323 11.44 -3.90 21.42
N ARG A 324 10.93 -3.34 20.30
CA ARG A 324 10.19 -2.09 20.32
C ARG A 324 8.96 -2.19 21.24
N ARG A 325 8.16 -3.24 21.07
CA ARG A 325 6.95 -3.45 21.88
C ARG A 325 7.25 -3.70 23.34
N ALA A 326 8.32 -4.42 23.65
CA ALA A 326 8.76 -4.64 25.03
C ALA A 326 9.18 -3.32 25.71
N ALA A 327 9.87 -2.44 24.99
CA ALA A 327 10.23 -1.11 25.49
C ALA A 327 8.99 -0.22 25.74
N GLU A 328 7.97 -0.27 24.88
CA GLU A 328 6.69 0.44 25.09
C GLU A 328 5.96 -0.03 26.35
N ILE A 329 5.96 -1.34 26.60
CA ILE A 329 5.35 -1.90 27.81
C ILE A 329 6.12 -1.49 29.08
N GLU A 330 7.45 -1.34 29.01
CA GLU A 330 8.28 -0.89 30.13
C GLU A 330 8.12 0.60 30.45
N ASN A 331 7.94 1.44 29.42
CA ASN A 331 7.88 2.89 29.55
C ASN A 331 6.60 3.50 28.93
N PRO A 332 5.42 3.19 29.45
CA PRO A 332 4.16 3.69 28.88
C PRO A 332 3.98 5.22 28.99
N GLN A 333 4.90 5.93 29.64
CA GLN A 333 4.83 7.40 29.82
C GLN A 333 5.64 8.22 28.80
N GLU A 334 6.48 7.61 27.97
CA GLU A 334 7.26 8.36 26.97
C GLU A 334 6.43 8.79 25.75
N GLU A 335 5.34 8.11 25.44
CA GLU A 335 4.45 8.52 24.34
C GLU A 335 3.55 9.73 24.65
N MET A 336 3.29 10.05 25.92
CA MET A 336 2.42 11.19 26.30
C MET A 336 3.17 12.50 26.53
N GLY A 337 4.50 12.54 26.37
CA GLY A 337 5.34 13.68 26.74
C GLY A 337 6.33 14.16 25.68
N GLY A 338 6.41 13.53 24.52
CA GLY A 338 7.35 13.90 23.46
C GLY A 338 6.92 15.16 22.71
N SER A 339 7.52 16.30 23.05
CA SER A 339 7.38 17.51 22.24
C SER A 339 7.90 17.25 20.82
N PRO A 340 7.19 17.70 19.73
CA PRO A 340 7.60 17.48 18.34
C PRO A 340 9.01 17.96 18.00
N ARG A 341 9.56 18.86 18.83
CA ARG A 341 10.95 19.37 18.67
C ARG A 341 12.05 18.34 18.99
N THR A 342 11.83 17.43 19.95
CA THR A 342 12.86 16.46 20.36
C THR A 342 13.08 15.35 19.32
N ASP A 343 12.05 14.95 18.58
CA ASP A 343 12.17 13.93 17.53
C ASP A 343 12.81 14.49 16.26
N ALA A 344 12.54 15.73 15.92
CA ALA A 344 13.22 16.44 14.83
C ALA A 344 14.72 16.64 15.12
N GLU A 345 15.10 16.87 16.39
CA GLU A 345 16.51 16.96 16.81
C GLU A 345 17.20 15.60 16.79
N LYS A 346 16.54 14.52 17.20
CA LYS A 346 17.07 13.15 17.10
C LYS A 346 17.25 12.70 15.65
N LEU A 347 16.29 13.02 14.76
CA LEU A 347 16.39 12.76 13.32
C LEU A 347 17.51 13.56 12.66
N ARG A 348 17.70 14.85 13.01
CA ARG A 348 18.84 15.66 12.55
C ARG A 348 20.17 15.07 13.03
N ALA A 349 20.27 14.70 14.30
CA ALA A 349 21.48 14.09 14.84
C ALA A 349 21.79 12.71 14.21
N ALA A 350 20.77 11.94 13.81
CA ALA A 350 20.93 10.68 13.07
C ALA A 350 21.37 10.93 11.61
N ALA A 351 20.80 11.93 10.95
CA ALA A 351 21.20 12.35 9.61
C ALA A 351 22.64 12.89 9.57
N ASP A 352 23.01 13.70 10.55
CA ASP A 352 24.37 14.23 10.68
C ASP A 352 25.43 13.12 10.93
N ARG A 353 25.08 12.08 11.72
CA ARG A 353 25.95 10.91 11.92
C ARG A 353 26.10 10.07 10.65
N LYS A 354 25.02 9.91 9.88
CA LYS A 354 25.05 9.18 8.60
C LYS A 354 25.87 9.94 7.56
N SER A 355 25.69 11.26 7.46
CA SER A 355 26.48 12.12 6.57
C SER A 355 27.96 12.12 6.93
N ALA A 356 28.32 12.13 8.22
CA ALA A 356 29.70 12.02 8.66
C ALA A 356 30.35 10.64 8.34
N ALA A 357 29.58 9.56 8.47
CA ALA A 357 30.02 8.21 8.13
C ALA A 357 30.22 8.01 6.62
N ASP A 358 29.34 8.60 5.80
CA ASP A 358 29.46 8.57 4.34
C ASP A 358 30.65 9.42 3.86
N ALA A 359 30.89 10.59 4.46
CA ALA A 359 32.06 11.43 4.17
C ALA A 359 33.40 10.75 4.54
N ASP A 360 33.46 10.00 5.65
CA ASP A 360 34.65 9.24 6.04
C ASP A 360 34.90 8.05 5.10
N ARG A 361 33.84 7.45 4.56
CA ARG A 361 33.93 6.37 3.58
C ARG A 361 34.41 6.85 2.22
N ASP A 362 33.92 8.01 1.78
CA ASP A 362 34.36 8.64 0.52
C ASP A 362 35.81 9.12 0.61
N ALA A 363 36.23 9.70 1.73
CA ALA A 363 37.62 10.10 1.98
C ALA A 363 38.58 8.89 1.97
N ARG A 364 38.17 7.73 2.49
CA ARG A 364 38.98 6.49 2.43
C ARG A 364 39.04 5.90 1.02
N ALA A 365 37.97 6.04 0.23
CA ALA A 365 37.94 5.62 -1.16
C ALA A 365 38.85 6.47 -2.03
N ASP A 366 38.86 7.79 -1.82
CA ASP A 366 39.74 8.74 -2.52
C ASP A 366 41.23 8.54 -2.14
N ALA A 367 41.53 8.25 -0.87
CA ALA A 367 42.89 7.92 -0.43
C ALA A 367 43.39 6.61 -1.07
N ALA A 368 42.56 5.57 -1.11
CA ALA A 368 42.92 4.30 -1.75
C ALA A 368 43.08 4.42 -3.27
N PHE A 369 42.29 5.29 -3.93
CA PHE A 369 42.47 5.61 -5.35
C PHE A 369 43.75 6.38 -5.63
N SER A 370 44.10 7.33 -4.77
CA SER A 370 45.35 8.12 -4.89
C SER A 370 46.58 7.25 -4.72
N GLU A 371 46.59 6.29 -3.79
CA GLU A 371 47.68 5.30 -3.64
C GLU A 371 47.82 4.37 -4.86
N ALA A 372 46.69 3.95 -5.46
CA ALA A 372 46.66 3.06 -6.62
C ALA A 372 47.18 3.74 -7.93
N VAL A 373 47.15 5.08 -7.99
CA VAL A 373 47.56 5.85 -9.19
C VAL A 373 49.03 6.34 -9.05
N SER A 374 49.60 6.29 -7.82
CA SER A 374 50.97 6.78 -7.54
C SER A 374 52.03 5.66 -7.48
N GLY A 375 51.65 4.39 -7.66
CA GLY A 375 52.51 3.21 -7.76
C GLY A 375 52.44 2.59 -9.15
#